data_4309efaa61b164b142d3a273885444a0
#
_entry.id   4309efaa61b164b142d3a273885444a0
#
_cell.length_a   1.000
_cell.length_b   1.000
_cell.length_c   1.000
_cell.angle_alpha   90.00
_cell.angle_beta   90.00
_cell.angle_gamma   90.00
#
_symmetry.space_group_name_H-M   'P 1'
#
loop_
_entity.id
_entity.type
_entity.pdbx_description
1 polymer ?
#
loop_
_entity_poly.entity_id
_entity_poly.type
_entity_poly.pdbx_seq_one_letter_code
_entity_poly.pdbx_strand_id
1 'polypeptide(L)'
;MPPFLVDAHLDLSWNARALWRDLTLPFEALRAQDPHPDTPLVTLPSLKEAGVALAFATLFVDPREGAQEDWEEEVYAQLALYEAWERRGLVRVLREREDLLAHLERFPQDGVLGLVLLLEGAHALEAPEDLRPLRKRGLRLLSLTWATGNAYAGGNAEPGPLTAKGRALLEAMAALGVALDLSHLAEEAAWEALRVYEGPVCATHANCRALVPSERHLSDGLLRALAGREGVLGLVPFNAFLDPAWKRGMARLPLEAFFRHKAHAEALMGGGRVGLGTDWDGGFGLEAVPQGLDRHRDLRALGDEGFLGGNWLRWLLGWF
;
A
#
# COMPACT_ATOMS: atom_id res chain seq x y z
N MET A 1 10.76 4.96 -23.21
CA MET A 1 10.33 5.83 -22.11
C MET A 1 11.04 5.37 -20.84
N PRO A 2 11.39 6.23 -19.90
CA PRO A 2 11.85 5.73 -18.61
C PRO A 2 10.74 4.84 -18.03
N PRO A 3 11.10 3.74 -17.36
CA PRO A 3 10.13 2.83 -16.78
C PRO A 3 9.23 3.58 -15.80
N PHE A 4 7.94 3.31 -15.84
CA PHE A 4 6.99 3.82 -14.86
C PHE A 4 7.34 3.27 -13.48
N LEU A 5 7.33 4.13 -12.47
CA LEU A 5 7.30 3.69 -11.09
C LEU A 5 5.85 3.46 -10.67
N VAL A 6 5.61 2.39 -9.95
CA VAL A 6 4.36 2.13 -9.24
C VAL A 6 4.72 1.86 -7.78
N ASP A 7 4.15 2.64 -6.89
CA ASP A 7 4.26 2.43 -5.45
C ASP A 7 2.93 1.90 -4.90
N ALA A 8 2.94 0.66 -4.44
CA ALA A 8 1.72 -0.03 -4.07
C ALA A 8 1.19 0.31 -2.67
N HIS A 9 1.82 1.24 -1.95
CA HIS A 9 1.29 1.68 -0.66
C HIS A 9 1.84 3.03 -0.23
N LEU A 10 0.96 4.05 -0.15
CA LEU A 10 1.29 5.37 0.34
C LEU A 10 0.11 5.99 1.12
N ASP A 11 0.37 6.40 2.37
CA ASP A 11 -0.59 7.03 3.29
C ASP A 11 -0.73 8.54 3.05
N LEU A 12 -0.98 8.95 1.80
CA LEU A 12 -0.98 10.36 1.41
C LEU A 12 -2.01 11.19 2.16
N SER A 13 -3.26 10.70 2.25
CA SER A 13 -4.34 11.43 2.93
C SER A 13 -4.16 11.46 4.45
N TRP A 14 -3.68 10.35 5.04
CA TRP A 14 -3.37 10.31 6.47
C TRP A 14 -2.26 11.29 6.83
N ASN A 15 -1.16 11.32 6.09
CA ASN A 15 -0.09 12.30 6.26
C ASN A 15 -0.61 13.75 6.21
N ALA A 16 -1.46 14.05 5.23
CA ALA A 16 -1.99 15.40 5.09
C ALA A 16 -2.95 15.78 6.24
N ARG A 17 -3.72 14.83 6.77
CA ARG A 17 -4.77 15.10 7.75
C ARG A 17 -4.30 14.89 9.20
N ALA A 18 -3.69 13.76 9.50
CA ALA A 18 -3.25 13.43 10.86
C ALA A 18 -1.93 14.11 11.23
N LEU A 19 -0.99 14.23 10.29
CA LEU A 19 0.30 14.88 10.50
C LEU A 19 0.34 16.33 10.01
N TRP A 20 -0.76 16.86 9.46
CA TRP A 20 -0.87 18.23 8.94
C TRP A 20 0.19 18.58 7.90
N ARG A 21 0.70 17.59 7.16
CA ARG A 21 1.69 17.76 6.10
C ARG A 21 1.03 18.28 4.82
N ASP A 22 1.43 19.46 4.33
CA ASP A 22 1.00 19.92 3.01
C ASP A 22 1.82 19.21 1.90
N LEU A 23 1.33 18.06 1.45
CA LEU A 23 1.99 17.26 0.42
C LEU A 23 2.01 17.93 -0.98
N THR A 24 1.39 19.08 -1.15
CA THR A 24 1.46 19.84 -2.41
C THR A 24 2.72 20.70 -2.51
N LEU A 25 3.45 20.85 -1.41
CA LEU A 25 4.70 21.61 -1.34
C LEU A 25 5.86 20.87 -2.02
N PRO A 26 6.86 21.62 -2.52
CA PRO A 26 8.14 21.04 -2.85
C PRO A 26 8.77 20.33 -1.64
N PHE A 27 9.51 19.27 -1.91
CA PHE A 27 10.08 18.37 -0.90
C PHE A 27 10.89 19.11 0.20
N GLU A 28 11.77 20.04 -0.21
CA GLU A 28 12.59 20.80 0.74
C GLU A 28 11.76 21.78 1.59
N ALA A 29 10.69 22.33 1.02
CA ALA A 29 9.81 23.23 1.74
C ALA A 29 8.99 22.48 2.81
N LEU A 30 8.54 21.25 2.50
CA LEU A 30 7.87 20.41 3.50
C LEU A 30 8.85 20.07 4.64
N ARG A 31 10.05 19.57 4.33
CA ARG A 31 11.05 19.19 5.33
C ARG A 31 11.46 20.36 6.25
N ALA A 32 11.52 21.57 5.71
CA ALA A 32 11.92 22.75 6.48
C ALA A 32 10.90 23.18 7.55
N GLN A 33 9.64 22.79 7.39
CA GLN A 33 8.55 23.21 8.30
C GLN A 33 7.86 22.06 9.03
N ASP A 34 8.20 20.80 8.72
CA ASP A 34 7.58 19.64 9.36
C ASP A 34 8.02 19.55 10.84
N PRO A 35 7.09 19.60 11.79
CA PRO A 35 7.42 19.52 13.21
C PRO A 35 7.65 18.11 13.72
N HIS A 36 7.37 17.08 12.90
CA HIS A 36 7.48 15.69 13.30
C HIS A 36 8.94 15.23 13.36
N PRO A 37 9.27 14.26 14.24
CA PRO A 37 10.64 13.77 14.40
C PRO A 37 11.13 12.94 13.21
N ASP A 38 10.22 12.37 12.43
CA ASP A 38 10.55 11.57 11.26
C ASP A 38 10.59 12.47 10.02
N THR A 39 11.75 12.54 9.37
CA THR A 39 11.95 13.36 8.16
C THR A 39 11.09 12.84 6.98
N PRO A 40 10.20 13.66 6.41
CA PRO A 40 9.32 13.23 5.32
C PRO A 40 10.08 12.74 4.09
N LEU A 41 9.50 11.75 3.41
CA LEU A 41 10.00 11.13 2.18
C LEU A 41 9.09 11.42 0.98
N VAL A 42 7.83 11.84 1.22
CA VAL A 42 6.78 11.89 0.20
C VAL A 42 6.18 13.29 0.06
N THR A 43 6.14 13.78 -1.18
CA THR A 43 5.30 14.92 -1.61
C THR A 43 4.78 14.65 -3.03
N LEU A 44 3.66 15.24 -3.44
CA LEU A 44 3.16 15.09 -4.81
C LEU A 44 4.16 15.58 -5.86
N PRO A 45 4.87 16.72 -5.66
CA PRO A 45 5.96 17.11 -6.56
C PRO A 45 7.12 16.10 -6.61
N SER A 46 7.51 15.49 -5.48
CA SER A 46 8.60 14.50 -5.46
C SER A 46 8.24 13.20 -6.17
N LEU A 47 6.99 12.75 -6.06
CA LEU A 47 6.46 11.61 -6.81
C LEU A 47 6.47 11.88 -8.31
N LYS A 48 6.03 13.07 -8.72
CA LYS A 48 6.08 13.51 -10.12
C LYS A 48 7.52 13.57 -10.66
N GLU A 49 8.45 14.16 -9.91
CA GLU A 49 9.88 14.23 -10.27
C GLU A 49 10.49 12.84 -10.46
N ALA A 50 10.12 11.89 -9.60
CA ALA A 50 10.58 10.50 -9.69
C ALA A 50 9.97 9.72 -10.86
N GLY A 51 8.88 10.21 -11.46
CA GLY A 51 8.13 9.52 -12.51
C GLY A 51 7.26 8.39 -11.93
N VAL A 52 6.70 8.58 -10.73
CA VAL A 52 5.70 7.66 -10.16
C VAL A 52 4.40 7.82 -10.94
N ALA A 53 4.07 6.82 -11.73
CA ALA A 53 2.86 6.84 -12.55
C ALA A 53 1.61 6.52 -11.71
N LEU A 54 1.73 5.54 -10.82
CA LEU A 54 0.63 5.07 -9.99
C LEU A 54 1.09 4.97 -8.53
N ALA A 55 0.23 5.38 -7.61
CA ALA A 55 0.32 5.03 -6.20
C ALA A 55 -0.98 4.35 -5.75
N PHE A 56 -0.86 3.29 -4.93
CA PHE A 56 -2.01 2.78 -4.20
C PHE A 56 -2.12 3.67 -2.95
N ALA A 57 -3.11 4.55 -3.00
CA ALA A 57 -3.28 5.62 -2.03
C ALA A 57 -4.30 5.17 -0.98
N THR A 58 -3.87 5.16 0.28
CA THR A 58 -4.68 4.63 1.36
C THR A 58 -5.79 5.59 1.80
N LEU A 59 -6.86 4.98 2.29
CA LEU A 59 -7.80 5.54 3.24
C LEU A 59 -7.50 4.79 4.54
N PHE A 60 -6.80 5.42 5.46
CA PHE A 60 -6.35 4.80 6.70
C PHE A 60 -6.79 5.61 7.92
N VAL A 61 -7.29 4.92 8.92
CA VAL A 61 -7.61 5.48 10.24
C VAL A 61 -6.99 4.57 11.29
N ASP A 62 -6.31 5.13 12.27
CA ASP A 62 -5.74 4.33 13.36
C ASP A 62 -6.87 3.80 14.26
N PRO A 63 -7.11 2.48 14.30
CA PRO A 63 -8.22 1.92 15.09
C PRO A 63 -8.01 2.02 16.61
N ARG A 64 -6.85 2.50 17.06
CA ARG A 64 -6.56 2.77 18.46
C ARG A 64 -7.02 4.15 18.90
N GLU A 65 -7.43 4.99 17.96
CA GLU A 65 -7.87 6.37 18.17
C GLU A 65 -9.33 6.54 17.73
N GLY A 66 -10.11 7.27 18.53
CA GLY A 66 -11.50 7.57 18.22
C GLY A 66 -12.49 6.41 18.43
N ALA A 67 -13.70 6.58 17.94
CA ALA A 67 -14.79 5.62 17.95
C ALA A 67 -15.20 5.24 16.51
N GLN A 68 -16.05 4.23 16.35
CA GLN A 68 -16.50 3.72 15.05
C GLN A 68 -17.07 4.84 14.13
N GLU A 69 -17.85 5.73 14.69
CA GLU A 69 -18.47 6.85 13.97
C GLU A 69 -17.41 7.83 13.45
N ASP A 70 -16.37 8.10 14.27
CA ASP A 70 -15.24 8.96 13.90
C ASP A 70 -14.42 8.34 12.76
N TRP A 71 -14.27 7.01 12.75
CA TRP A 71 -13.50 6.30 11.71
C TRP A 71 -14.17 6.40 10.33
N GLU A 72 -15.49 6.23 10.27
CA GLU A 72 -16.24 6.37 9.02
C GLU A 72 -16.12 7.82 8.50
N GLU A 73 -16.34 8.82 9.36
CA GLU A 73 -16.23 10.23 8.99
C GLU A 73 -14.82 10.55 8.46
N GLU A 74 -13.76 10.04 9.12
CA GLU A 74 -12.38 10.27 8.68
C GLU A 74 -12.07 9.61 7.33
N VAL A 75 -12.56 8.39 7.06
CA VAL A 75 -12.43 7.74 5.74
C VAL A 75 -13.05 8.61 4.65
N TYR A 76 -14.25 9.15 4.89
CA TYR A 76 -14.89 10.05 3.92
C TYR A 76 -14.18 11.39 3.77
N ALA A 77 -13.58 11.92 4.84
CA ALA A 77 -12.79 13.15 4.78
C ALA A 77 -11.48 12.95 3.99
N GLN A 78 -10.81 11.82 4.15
CA GLN A 78 -9.64 11.44 3.35
C GLN A 78 -9.99 11.28 1.87
N LEU A 79 -11.09 10.63 1.58
CA LEU A 79 -11.60 10.49 0.20
C LEU A 79 -11.93 11.85 -0.42
N ALA A 80 -12.56 12.75 0.34
CA ALA A 80 -12.85 14.11 -0.12
C ALA A 80 -11.58 14.92 -0.41
N LEU A 81 -10.48 14.67 0.32
CA LEU A 81 -9.17 15.28 0.06
C LEU A 81 -8.60 14.80 -1.29
N TYR A 82 -8.64 13.50 -1.59
CA TYR A 82 -8.22 12.98 -2.91
C TYR A 82 -9.03 13.59 -4.05
N GLU A 83 -10.34 13.70 -3.89
CA GLU A 83 -11.21 14.36 -4.88
C GLU A 83 -10.90 15.86 -5.01
N ALA A 84 -10.52 16.53 -3.91
CA ALA A 84 -10.09 17.92 -3.96
C ALA A 84 -8.76 18.09 -4.72
N TRP A 85 -7.80 17.17 -4.53
CA TRP A 85 -6.56 17.17 -5.31
C TRP A 85 -6.83 16.83 -6.79
N GLU A 86 -7.75 15.92 -7.08
CA GLU A 86 -8.16 15.59 -8.45
C GLU A 86 -8.78 16.82 -9.17
N ARG A 87 -9.71 17.55 -8.52
CA ARG A 87 -10.29 18.78 -9.06
C ARG A 87 -9.25 19.87 -9.35
N ARG A 88 -8.15 19.89 -8.61
CA ARG A 88 -7.00 20.80 -8.83
C ARG A 88 -6.02 20.29 -9.90
N GLY A 89 -6.24 19.11 -10.47
CA GLY A 89 -5.36 18.50 -11.45
C GLY A 89 -4.02 17.99 -10.88
N LEU A 90 -3.92 17.80 -9.57
CA LEU A 90 -2.70 17.32 -8.89
C LEU A 90 -2.56 15.81 -8.99
N VAL A 91 -3.69 15.09 -9.01
CA VAL A 91 -3.77 13.63 -9.11
C VAL A 91 -4.92 13.22 -10.03
N ARG A 92 -5.01 11.92 -10.37
CA ARG A 92 -6.17 11.29 -11.02
C ARG A 92 -6.61 10.08 -10.21
N VAL A 93 -7.84 10.07 -9.73
CA VAL A 93 -8.42 8.88 -9.09
C VAL A 93 -8.89 7.92 -10.17
N LEU A 94 -8.33 6.71 -10.19
CA LEU A 94 -8.64 5.69 -11.19
C LEU A 94 -9.78 4.81 -10.67
N ARG A 95 -10.98 4.99 -11.21
CA ARG A 95 -12.21 4.34 -10.75
C ARG A 95 -12.53 3.08 -11.52
N GLU A 96 -12.26 3.11 -12.84
CA GLU A 96 -12.57 2.01 -13.75
C GLU A 96 -11.37 1.75 -14.68
N ARG A 97 -11.43 0.64 -15.40
CA ARG A 97 -10.38 0.22 -16.36
C ARG A 97 -10.07 1.30 -17.40
N GLU A 98 -11.09 1.98 -17.86
CA GLU A 98 -10.97 3.06 -18.85
C GLU A 98 -10.14 4.23 -18.30
N ASP A 99 -10.30 4.55 -17.01
CA ASP A 99 -9.49 5.59 -16.36
C ASP A 99 -8.02 5.19 -16.30
N LEU A 100 -7.73 3.91 -15.94
CA LEU A 100 -6.37 3.38 -15.92
C LEU A 100 -5.72 3.47 -17.33
N LEU A 101 -6.41 3.02 -18.36
CA LEU A 101 -5.90 3.05 -19.73
C LEU A 101 -5.65 4.49 -20.20
N ALA A 102 -6.62 5.38 -20.01
CA ALA A 102 -6.48 6.79 -20.36
C ALA A 102 -5.37 7.48 -19.55
N HIS A 103 -5.17 7.09 -18.30
CA HIS A 103 -4.09 7.60 -17.48
C HIS A 103 -2.71 7.19 -18.03
N LEU A 104 -2.53 5.92 -18.37
CA LEU A 104 -1.26 5.40 -18.92
C LEU A 104 -0.88 6.07 -20.24
N GLU A 105 -1.86 6.45 -21.07
CA GLU A 105 -1.64 7.21 -22.29
C GLU A 105 -1.20 8.67 -22.02
N ARG A 106 -1.76 9.30 -20.98
CA ARG A 106 -1.53 10.72 -20.67
C ARG A 106 -0.29 10.94 -19.82
N PHE A 107 0.01 10.04 -18.91
CA PHE A 107 1.09 10.19 -17.94
C PHE A 107 2.44 10.59 -18.56
N PRO A 108 2.89 10.03 -19.71
CA PRO A 108 4.15 10.43 -20.33
C PRO A 108 4.24 11.90 -20.74
N GLN A 109 3.08 12.57 -20.92
CA GLN A 109 3.04 13.98 -21.34
C GLN A 109 2.94 14.95 -20.16
N ASP A 110 2.21 14.58 -19.09
CA ASP A 110 1.90 15.51 -18.00
C ASP A 110 2.47 15.13 -16.63
N GLY A 111 2.82 13.85 -16.47
CA GLY A 111 3.40 13.34 -15.22
C GLY A 111 2.46 13.46 -13.99
N VAL A 112 1.13 13.54 -14.21
CA VAL A 112 0.16 13.61 -13.13
C VAL A 112 -0.02 12.23 -12.51
N LEU A 113 0.13 12.12 -11.19
CA LEU A 113 0.02 10.88 -10.44
C LEU A 113 -1.38 10.25 -10.55
N GLY A 114 -1.46 8.97 -10.90
CA GLY A 114 -2.66 8.16 -10.80
C GLY A 114 -2.82 7.52 -9.43
N LEU A 115 -4.00 7.59 -8.85
CA LEU A 115 -4.32 6.99 -7.54
C LEU A 115 -5.24 5.78 -7.74
N VAL A 116 -4.81 4.63 -7.24
CA VAL A 116 -5.63 3.44 -7.02
C VAL A 116 -5.98 3.42 -5.53
N LEU A 117 -7.25 3.64 -5.18
CA LEU A 117 -7.63 3.80 -3.78
C LEU A 117 -7.72 2.45 -3.06
N LEU A 118 -7.13 2.40 -1.87
CA LEU A 118 -7.06 1.25 -0.96
C LEU A 118 -7.65 1.64 0.41
N LEU A 119 -8.62 0.91 0.92
CA LEU A 119 -9.02 1.02 2.33
C LEU A 119 -8.14 0.09 3.17
N GLU A 120 -7.32 0.67 4.05
CA GLU A 120 -6.44 -0.08 4.93
C GLU A 120 -7.10 -0.37 6.28
N GLY A 121 -7.64 -1.57 6.37
CA GLY A 121 -8.44 -2.02 7.50
C GLY A 121 -9.94 -1.71 7.36
N ALA A 122 -10.75 -2.77 7.46
CA ALA A 122 -12.21 -2.68 7.32
C ALA A 122 -12.93 -2.23 8.60
N HIS A 123 -12.19 -1.84 9.66
CA HIS A 123 -12.78 -1.45 10.94
C HIS A 123 -13.70 -0.21 10.84
N ALA A 124 -13.47 0.64 9.83
CA ALA A 124 -14.35 1.79 9.55
C ALA A 124 -15.70 1.40 8.89
N LEU A 125 -15.87 0.15 8.46
CA LEU A 125 -17.14 -0.33 7.90
C LEU A 125 -17.98 -0.96 9.01
N GLU A 126 -19.21 -0.48 9.19
CA GLU A 126 -20.15 -1.11 10.12
C GLU A 126 -20.69 -2.41 9.54
N ALA A 127 -20.95 -2.46 8.23
CA ALA A 127 -21.46 -3.63 7.52
C ALA A 127 -20.79 -3.79 6.14
N PRO A 128 -20.82 -5.00 5.52
CA PRO A 128 -20.29 -5.20 4.16
C PRO A 128 -20.91 -4.30 3.09
N GLU A 129 -22.14 -3.85 3.28
CA GLU A 129 -22.88 -2.97 2.39
C GLU A 129 -22.25 -1.57 2.28
N ASP A 130 -21.53 -1.11 3.32
CA ASP A 130 -20.86 0.19 3.38
C ASP A 130 -19.69 0.28 2.41
N LEU A 131 -19.24 -0.86 1.88
CA LEU A 131 -18.26 -0.91 0.81
C LEU A 131 -18.77 -0.28 -0.51
N ARG A 132 -20.08 -0.38 -0.77
CA ARG A 132 -20.67 0.06 -2.04
C ARG A 132 -20.57 1.57 -2.31
N PRO A 133 -20.82 2.48 -1.35
CA PRO A 133 -20.58 3.91 -1.54
C PRO A 133 -19.11 4.23 -1.83
N LEU A 134 -18.18 3.61 -1.12
CA LEU A 134 -16.73 3.81 -1.32
C LEU A 134 -16.29 3.32 -2.71
N ARG A 135 -16.78 2.14 -3.13
CA ARG A 135 -16.50 1.61 -4.47
C ARG A 135 -16.98 2.57 -5.58
N LYS A 136 -18.16 3.17 -5.45
CA LYS A 136 -18.66 4.18 -6.39
C LYS A 136 -17.78 5.41 -6.50
N ARG A 137 -17.05 5.76 -5.43
CA ARG A 137 -16.12 6.89 -5.39
C ARG A 137 -14.68 6.50 -5.77
N GLY A 138 -14.43 5.24 -6.12
CA GLY A 138 -13.18 4.77 -6.70
C GLY A 138 -12.35 3.84 -5.83
N LEU A 139 -12.88 3.33 -4.71
CA LEU A 139 -12.18 2.30 -3.94
C LEU A 139 -12.00 1.05 -4.79
N ARG A 140 -10.76 0.54 -4.88
CA ARG A 140 -10.42 -0.63 -5.69
C ARG A 140 -9.79 -1.77 -4.90
N LEU A 141 -9.17 -1.48 -3.76
CA LEU A 141 -8.54 -2.46 -2.89
C LEU A 141 -9.04 -2.28 -1.45
N LEU A 142 -9.01 -3.38 -0.69
CA LEU A 142 -9.31 -3.39 0.73
C LEU A 142 -8.46 -4.45 1.44
N SER A 143 -7.79 -4.09 2.55
CA SER A 143 -7.29 -5.03 3.54
C SER A 143 -8.29 -5.20 4.68
N LEU A 144 -8.56 -6.44 5.09
CA LEU A 144 -9.58 -6.70 6.13
C LEU A 144 -9.21 -6.09 7.49
N THR A 145 -7.91 -6.03 7.76
CA THR A 145 -7.37 -5.54 9.04
C THR A 145 -6.22 -4.58 8.83
N TRP A 146 -5.94 -3.79 9.83
CA TRP A 146 -4.62 -3.24 10.10
C TRP A 146 -3.92 -4.16 11.13
N ALA A 147 -2.96 -3.63 11.91
CA ALA A 147 -2.20 -4.42 12.89
C ALA A 147 -3.10 -5.11 13.92
N THR A 148 -4.12 -4.43 14.43
CA THR A 148 -5.11 -4.99 15.35
C THR A 148 -6.17 -5.81 14.62
N GLY A 149 -6.73 -6.82 15.30
CA GLY A 149 -7.92 -7.52 14.84
C GLY A 149 -9.16 -6.61 14.88
N ASN A 150 -10.21 -7.00 14.17
CA ASN A 150 -11.48 -6.30 14.15
C ASN A 150 -12.66 -7.27 13.95
N ALA A 151 -13.86 -6.75 13.68
CA ALA A 151 -15.05 -7.57 13.49
C ALA A 151 -14.97 -8.53 12.27
N TYR A 152 -14.01 -8.32 11.35
CA TYR A 152 -13.89 -9.07 10.10
C TYR A 152 -12.81 -10.16 10.15
N ALA A 153 -11.67 -9.90 10.80
CA ALA A 153 -10.57 -10.86 10.88
C ALA A 153 -9.56 -10.49 11.99
N GLY A 154 -8.68 -11.43 12.31
CA GLY A 154 -7.47 -11.17 13.11
C GLY A 154 -6.42 -10.40 12.31
N GLY A 155 -5.73 -9.47 12.98
CA GLY A 155 -4.59 -8.71 12.44
C GLY A 155 -3.24 -9.29 12.87
N ASN A 156 -2.15 -8.78 12.30
CA ASN A 156 -0.82 -9.33 12.60
C ASN A 156 -0.34 -9.10 14.04
N ALA A 157 -0.84 -8.08 14.75
CA ALA A 157 -0.53 -7.86 16.18
C ALA A 157 -1.54 -8.56 17.11
N GLU A 158 -2.73 -8.83 16.63
CA GLU A 158 -3.81 -9.55 17.33
C GLU A 158 -4.31 -10.69 16.44
N PRO A 159 -3.57 -11.80 16.36
CA PRO A 159 -3.90 -12.91 15.48
C PRO A 159 -5.26 -13.53 15.78
N GLY A 160 -5.93 -13.99 14.72
CA GLY A 160 -7.22 -14.68 14.81
C GLY A 160 -7.70 -15.09 13.41
N PRO A 161 -8.81 -15.86 13.37
CA PRO A 161 -9.37 -16.38 12.13
C PRO A 161 -10.13 -15.30 11.34
N LEU A 162 -10.52 -15.65 10.13
CA LEU A 162 -11.55 -14.94 9.37
C LEU A 162 -12.93 -15.16 10.01
N THR A 163 -13.64 -14.08 10.31
CA THR A 163 -14.97 -14.17 10.93
C THR A 163 -16.08 -14.43 9.90
N ALA A 164 -17.29 -14.74 10.36
CA ALA A 164 -18.46 -14.82 9.49
C ALA A 164 -18.73 -13.47 8.77
N LYS A 165 -18.54 -12.36 9.47
CA LYS A 165 -18.65 -11.00 8.91
C LYS A 165 -17.57 -10.74 7.87
N GLY A 166 -16.33 -11.20 8.11
CA GLY A 166 -15.24 -11.17 7.15
C GLY A 166 -15.54 -11.94 5.86
N ARG A 167 -16.15 -13.12 5.95
CA ARG A 167 -16.59 -13.89 4.78
C ARG A 167 -17.63 -13.12 3.96
N ALA A 168 -18.63 -12.54 4.63
CA ALA A 168 -19.65 -11.72 3.97
C ALA A 168 -19.04 -10.49 3.29
N LEU A 169 -18.02 -9.87 3.90
CA LEU A 169 -17.31 -8.75 3.27
C LEU A 169 -16.52 -9.21 2.04
N LEU A 170 -15.85 -10.36 2.08
CA LEU A 170 -15.18 -10.93 0.90
C LEU A 170 -16.16 -11.21 -0.25
N GLU A 171 -17.36 -11.71 0.04
CA GLU A 171 -18.41 -11.89 -0.96
C GLU A 171 -18.85 -10.53 -1.58
N ALA A 172 -19.04 -9.50 -0.75
CA ALA A 172 -19.35 -8.16 -1.22
C ALA A 172 -18.20 -7.56 -2.07
N MET A 173 -16.93 -7.76 -1.66
CA MET A 173 -15.75 -7.35 -2.42
C MET A 173 -15.71 -8.02 -3.80
N ALA A 174 -15.93 -9.33 -3.87
CA ALA A 174 -15.95 -10.06 -5.14
C ALA A 174 -17.05 -9.54 -6.06
N ALA A 175 -18.26 -9.34 -5.53
CA ALA A 175 -19.40 -8.81 -6.29
C ALA A 175 -19.19 -7.36 -6.81
N LEU A 176 -18.36 -6.57 -6.12
CA LEU A 176 -18.05 -5.18 -6.47
C LEU A 176 -16.73 -5.03 -7.25
N GLY A 177 -15.99 -6.10 -7.49
CA GLY A 177 -14.68 -6.03 -8.13
C GLY A 177 -13.67 -5.23 -7.31
N VAL A 178 -13.57 -5.49 -5.99
CA VAL A 178 -12.60 -4.86 -5.08
C VAL A 178 -11.55 -5.90 -4.71
N ALA A 179 -10.29 -5.67 -5.01
CA ALA A 179 -9.19 -6.61 -4.74
C ALA A 179 -8.90 -6.74 -3.23
N LEU A 180 -8.49 -7.94 -2.81
CA LEU A 180 -8.06 -8.21 -1.44
C LEU A 180 -6.56 -7.94 -1.29
N ASP A 181 -6.22 -7.09 -0.31
CA ASP A 181 -4.85 -6.93 0.17
C ASP A 181 -4.62 -7.79 1.41
N LEU A 182 -3.62 -8.65 1.38
CA LEU A 182 -3.24 -9.53 2.50
C LEU A 182 -2.33 -8.83 3.53
N SER A 183 -1.90 -7.59 3.26
CA SER A 183 -1.07 -6.84 4.21
C SER A 183 -1.79 -6.69 5.54
N HIS A 184 -1.06 -6.86 6.64
CA HIS A 184 -1.57 -6.85 8.03
C HIS A 184 -2.50 -8.00 8.44
N LEU A 185 -2.99 -8.80 7.52
CA LEU A 185 -3.89 -9.90 7.86
C LEU A 185 -3.14 -11.00 8.62
N ALA A 186 -3.73 -11.52 9.69
CA ALA A 186 -3.18 -12.66 10.42
C ALA A 186 -3.01 -13.89 9.50
N GLU A 187 -1.97 -14.71 9.72
CA GLU A 187 -1.66 -15.89 8.90
C GLU A 187 -2.86 -16.80 8.72
N GLU A 188 -3.57 -17.12 9.82
CA GLU A 188 -4.76 -17.99 9.81
C GLU A 188 -5.87 -17.39 8.94
N ALA A 189 -6.18 -16.11 9.14
CA ALA A 189 -7.20 -15.40 8.36
C ALA A 189 -6.81 -15.29 6.88
N ALA A 190 -5.53 -15.08 6.57
CA ALA A 190 -5.02 -15.02 5.20
C ALA A 190 -5.22 -16.36 4.46
N TRP A 191 -4.91 -17.49 5.10
CA TRP A 191 -5.16 -18.80 4.53
C TRP A 191 -6.64 -19.07 4.29
N GLU A 192 -7.51 -18.64 5.21
CA GLU A 192 -8.94 -18.77 5.03
C GLU A 192 -9.47 -17.87 3.91
N ALA A 193 -9.03 -16.62 3.88
CA ALA A 193 -9.41 -15.68 2.84
C ALA A 193 -9.00 -16.18 1.44
N LEU A 194 -7.77 -16.66 1.27
CA LEU A 194 -7.28 -17.23 -0.01
C LEU A 194 -8.09 -18.44 -0.48
N ARG A 195 -8.72 -19.19 0.45
CA ARG A 195 -9.57 -20.33 0.08
C ARG A 195 -10.98 -19.96 -0.38
N VAL A 196 -11.51 -18.84 0.13
CA VAL A 196 -12.92 -18.48 -0.10
C VAL A 196 -13.08 -17.29 -1.04
N TYR A 197 -12.07 -16.42 -1.16
CA TYR A 197 -12.13 -15.25 -2.01
C TYR A 197 -11.70 -15.58 -3.44
N GLU A 198 -12.57 -15.37 -4.41
CA GLU A 198 -12.31 -15.71 -5.82
C GLU A 198 -11.78 -14.51 -6.63
N GLY A 199 -11.82 -13.29 -6.06
CA GLY A 199 -11.35 -12.08 -6.72
C GLY A 199 -9.82 -11.93 -6.74
N PRO A 200 -9.31 -10.81 -7.27
CA PRO A 200 -7.87 -10.52 -7.33
C PRO A 200 -7.28 -10.30 -5.94
N VAL A 201 -6.08 -10.84 -5.71
CA VAL A 201 -5.37 -10.73 -4.43
C VAL A 201 -3.98 -10.15 -4.62
N CYS A 202 -3.52 -9.38 -3.65
CA CYS A 202 -2.14 -8.91 -3.55
C CYS A 202 -1.69 -8.83 -2.09
N ALA A 203 -0.44 -8.45 -1.87
CA ALA A 203 0.03 -7.90 -0.62
C ALA A 203 0.75 -6.59 -0.96
N THR A 204 0.14 -5.46 -0.68
CA THR A 204 0.64 -4.16 -1.14
C THR A 204 1.95 -3.78 -0.49
N HIS A 205 2.17 -4.17 0.79
CA HIS A 205 3.34 -3.79 1.57
C HIS A 205 3.67 -4.82 2.65
N ALA A 206 4.48 -5.82 2.31
CA ALA A 206 4.97 -6.83 3.25
C ALA A 206 6.35 -7.33 2.84
N ASN A 207 7.06 -8.01 3.77
CA ASN A 207 8.36 -8.61 3.51
C ASN A 207 8.34 -10.13 3.82
N CYS A 208 9.50 -10.77 3.86
CA CYS A 208 9.63 -12.21 4.00
C CYS A 208 9.86 -12.61 5.46
N ARG A 209 8.94 -13.37 6.05
CA ARG A 209 9.02 -13.84 7.44
C ARG A 209 10.24 -14.74 7.69
N ALA A 210 10.67 -15.50 6.71
CA ALA A 210 11.86 -16.33 6.81
C ALA A 210 13.15 -15.56 7.10
N LEU A 211 13.22 -14.28 6.71
CA LEU A 211 14.36 -13.41 6.94
C LEU A 211 14.23 -12.56 8.21
N VAL A 212 13.02 -12.10 8.48
CA VAL A 212 12.68 -11.35 9.71
C VAL A 212 11.44 -12.00 10.33
N PRO A 213 11.61 -12.76 11.43
CA PRO A 213 10.52 -13.52 12.06
C PRO A 213 9.53 -12.57 12.75
N SER A 214 8.53 -12.15 12.01
CA SER A 214 7.46 -11.26 12.47
C SER A 214 6.14 -11.65 11.81
N GLU A 215 5.06 -11.61 12.56
CA GLU A 215 3.70 -11.83 12.04
C GLU A 215 3.27 -10.74 11.02
N ARG A 216 4.01 -9.61 10.97
CA ARG A 216 3.81 -8.56 9.96
C ARG A 216 4.20 -9.02 8.56
N HIS A 217 5.03 -10.04 8.44
CA HIS A 217 5.59 -10.53 7.18
C HIS A 217 4.91 -11.81 6.73
N LEU A 218 4.91 -12.04 5.41
CA LEU A 218 4.32 -13.23 4.83
C LEU A 218 5.26 -14.44 4.99
N SER A 219 4.69 -15.57 5.40
CA SER A 219 5.40 -16.85 5.38
C SER A 219 5.69 -17.31 3.96
N ASP A 220 6.69 -18.18 3.78
CA ASP A 220 7.01 -18.81 2.49
C ASP A 220 5.80 -19.53 1.89
N GLY A 221 4.94 -20.09 2.73
CA GLY A 221 3.70 -20.73 2.33
C GLY A 221 2.73 -19.72 1.71
N LEU A 222 2.49 -18.59 2.38
CA LEU A 222 1.62 -17.52 1.88
C LEU A 222 2.19 -16.88 0.61
N LEU A 223 3.52 -16.69 0.51
CA LEU A 223 4.16 -16.16 -0.70
C LEU A 223 3.87 -17.07 -1.91
N ARG A 224 4.03 -18.39 -1.75
CA ARG A 224 3.70 -19.35 -2.81
C ARG A 224 2.20 -19.37 -3.15
N ALA A 225 1.33 -19.29 -2.13
CA ALA A 225 -0.11 -19.26 -2.32
C ALA A 225 -0.56 -17.97 -3.05
N LEU A 226 0.00 -16.82 -2.69
CA LEU A 226 -0.22 -15.55 -3.37
C LEU A 226 0.22 -15.63 -4.85
N ALA A 227 1.40 -16.19 -5.11
CA ALA A 227 1.89 -16.42 -6.47
C ALA A 227 0.97 -17.36 -7.27
N GLY A 228 0.43 -18.41 -6.65
CA GLY A 228 -0.55 -19.33 -7.25
C GLY A 228 -1.88 -18.67 -7.60
N ARG A 229 -2.21 -17.54 -6.94
CA ARG A 229 -3.36 -16.68 -7.24
C ARG A 229 -3.01 -15.52 -8.19
N GLU A 230 -1.85 -15.58 -8.86
CA GLU A 230 -1.32 -14.53 -9.74
C GLU A 230 -1.14 -13.17 -9.06
N GLY A 231 -1.10 -13.15 -7.75
CA GLY A 231 -0.93 -11.95 -6.95
C GLY A 231 0.49 -11.38 -6.97
N VAL A 232 0.61 -10.12 -6.57
CA VAL A 232 1.89 -9.40 -6.47
C VAL A 232 2.17 -9.02 -5.02
N LEU A 233 3.44 -9.11 -4.62
CA LEU A 233 3.96 -8.64 -3.35
C LEU A 233 4.67 -7.30 -3.53
N GLY A 234 4.28 -6.27 -2.79
CA GLY A 234 5.03 -5.03 -2.62
C GLY A 234 6.03 -5.14 -1.47
N LEU A 235 7.32 -4.98 -1.75
CA LEU A 235 8.37 -4.98 -0.73
C LEU A 235 8.57 -3.60 -0.13
N VAL A 236 8.71 -3.58 1.19
CA VAL A 236 8.89 -2.38 2.00
C VAL A 236 10.36 -2.16 2.31
N PRO A 237 10.98 -1.05 1.87
CA PRO A 237 12.34 -0.69 2.25
C PRO A 237 12.36 0.05 3.61
N PHE A 238 11.91 -0.62 4.66
CA PHE A 238 11.92 -0.14 6.05
C PHE A 238 12.91 -0.99 6.86
N ASN A 239 13.90 -0.36 7.47
CA ASN A 239 15.02 -1.06 8.13
C ASN A 239 14.59 -2.09 9.17
N ALA A 240 13.53 -1.80 9.95
CA ALA A 240 13.01 -2.75 10.93
C ALA A 240 12.36 -3.99 10.29
N PHE A 241 11.95 -3.90 9.02
CA PHE A 241 11.40 -5.01 8.24
C PHE A 241 12.48 -5.79 7.49
N LEU A 242 13.71 -5.26 7.46
CA LEU A 242 14.84 -5.84 6.72
C LEU A 242 15.85 -6.55 7.64
N ASP A 243 15.91 -6.15 8.91
CA ASP A 243 16.79 -6.75 9.91
C ASP A 243 16.14 -6.69 11.31
N PRO A 244 15.90 -7.84 11.97
CA PRO A 244 15.27 -7.88 13.30
C PRO A 244 16.15 -7.26 14.41
N ALA A 245 17.45 -7.10 14.16
CA ALA A 245 18.36 -6.45 15.09
C ALA A 245 18.31 -4.92 15.00
N TRP A 246 17.84 -4.36 13.89
CA TRP A 246 17.78 -2.91 13.72
C TRP A 246 16.72 -2.28 14.63
N LYS A 247 17.08 -1.15 15.25
CA LYS A 247 16.18 -0.35 16.09
C LYS A 247 16.24 1.12 15.66
N ARG A 248 15.14 1.84 15.87
CA ARG A 248 15.11 3.28 15.63
C ARG A 248 16.25 4.00 16.36
N GLY A 249 16.94 4.90 15.66
CA GLY A 249 18.14 5.59 16.13
C GLY A 249 19.47 4.90 15.80
N MET A 250 19.45 3.67 15.27
CA MET A 250 20.63 3.04 14.72
C MET A 250 20.96 3.59 13.32
N ALA A 251 22.17 3.33 12.83
CA ALA A 251 22.55 3.65 11.46
C ALA A 251 21.60 2.96 10.46
N ARG A 252 21.29 3.65 9.37
CA ARG A 252 20.50 3.12 8.26
C ARG A 252 21.20 1.91 7.64
N LEU A 253 20.45 0.87 7.31
CA LEU A 253 21.00 -0.36 6.71
C LEU A 253 21.49 -0.11 5.27
N PRO A 254 22.45 -0.89 4.80
CA PRO A 254 22.81 -0.90 3.38
C PRO A 254 21.72 -1.56 2.53
N LEU A 255 21.68 -1.26 1.22
CA LEU A 255 20.70 -1.79 0.28
C LEU A 255 20.67 -3.32 0.17
N GLU A 256 21.77 -3.98 0.48
CA GLU A 256 21.89 -5.45 0.49
C GLU A 256 20.88 -6.10 1.43
N ALA A 257 20.48 -5.41 2.49
CA ALA A 257 19.40 -5.90 3.38
C ALA A 257 18.05 -6.02 2.61
N PHE A 258 17.72 -5.04 1.79
CA PHE A 258 16.53 -5.08 0.93
C PHE A 258 16.67 -6.15 -0.16
N PHE A 259 17.80 -6.23 -0.82
CA PHE A 259 18.02 -7.21 -1.90
C PHE A 259 17.93 -8.66 -1.44
N ARG A 260 18.22 -8.97 -0.17
CA ARG A 260 17.97 -10.31 0.41
C ARG A 260 16.47 -10.65 0.39
N HIS A 261 15.61 -9.72 0.81
CA HIS A 261 14.17 -9.93 0.76
C HIS A 261 13.65 -10.06 -0.67
N LYS A 262 14.15 -9.20 -1.58
CA LYS A 262 13.78 -9.27 -3.00
C LYS A 262 14.14 -10.61 -3.62
N ALA A 263 15.39 -11.06 -3.44
CA ALA A 263 15.85 -12.35 -3.98
C ALA A 263 15.05 -13.54 -3.41
N HIS A 264 14.74 -13.52 -2.10
CA HIS A 264 13.94 -14.56 -1.46
C HIS A 264 12.52 -14.60 -2.01
N ALA A 265 11.86 -13.45 -2.11
CA ALA A 265 10.51 -13.35 -2.66
C ALA A 265 10.45 -13.79 -4.13
N GLU A 266 11.40 -13.34 -4.96
CA GLU A 266 11.49 -13.72 -6.37
C GLU A 266 11.75 -15.21 -6.59
N ALA A 267 12.54 -15.84 -5.71
CA ALA A 267 12.78 -17.29 -5.73
C ALA A 267 11.51 -18.11 -5.46
N LEU A 268 10.59 -17.58 -4.62
CA LEU A 268 9.35 -18.27 -4.26
C LEU A 268 8.17 -17.95 -5.19
N MET A 269 8.09 -16.72 -5.66
CA MET A 269 6.94 -16.19 -6.40
C MET A 269 7.20 -16.06 -7.90
N GLY A 270 8.46 -16.03 -8.31
CA GLY A 270 8.89 -15.63 -9.65
C GLY A 270 9.02 -14.10 -9.78
N GLY A 271 10.04 -13.63 -10.53
CA GLY A 271 10.37 -12.20 -10.63
C GLY A 271 9.26 -11.32 -11.23
N GLY A 272 8.27 -11.91 -11.87
CA GLY A 272 7.11 -11.18 -12.40
C GLY A 272 6.02 -10.85 -11.36
N ARG A 273 6.20 -11.20 -10.07
CA ARG A 273 5.19 -11.09 -9.01
C ARG A 273 5.68 -10.35 -7.77
N VAL A 274 6.80 -9.65 -7.88
CA VAL A 274 7.38 -8.84 -6.81
C VAL A 274 7.55 -7.41 -7.32
N GLY A 275 7.20 -6.43 -6.50
CA GLY A 275 7.28 -5.01 -6.84
C GLY A 275 7.53 -4.14 -5.62
N LEU A 276 7.36 -2.84 -5.78
CA LEU A 276 7.46 -1.85 -4.71
C LEU A 276 6.12 -1.66 -3.99
N GLY A 277 6.20 -1.52 -2.67
CA GLY A 277 5.13 -1.02 -1.82
C GLY A 277 5.82 -0.37 -0.63
N THR A 278 6.23 0.91 -0.82
CA THR A 278 7.25 1.50 0.05
C THR A 278 6.79 1.74 1.47
N ASP A 279 5.51 2.01 1.66
CA ASP A 279 4.95 2.41 2.96
C ASP A 279 5.65 3.66 3.54
N TRP A 280 6.29 4.44 2.66
CA TRP A 280 7.03 5.62 3.07
C TRP A 280 6.09 6.66 3.67
N ASP A 281 6.54 7.23 4.79
CA ASP A 281 5.76 8.10 5.67
C ASP A 281 4.56 7.41 6.37
N GLY A 282 4.45 6.08 6.29
CA GLY A 282 3.50 5.25 7.04
C GLY A 282 3.99 4.97 8.47
N GLY A 283 4.25 6.03 9.26
CA GLY A 283 4.75 5.94 10.63
C GLY A 283 6.26 5.85 10.79
N PHE A 284 7.02 6.07 9.74
CA PHE A 284 8.49 6.20 9.73
C PHE A 284 8.95 7.14 8.61
N GLY A 285 10.15 7.70 8.74
CA GLY A 285 10.73 8.61 7.75
C GLY A 285 12.13 8.19 7.29
N LEU A 286 12.88 9.15 6.77
CA LEU A 286 14.21 8.98 6.18
C LEU A 286 15.18 8.19 7.07
N GLU A 287 15.12 8.38 8.37
CA GLU A 287 16.01 7.76 9.37
C GLU A 287 15.89 6.25 9.41
N ALA A 288 14.76 5.74 8.93
CA ALA A 288 14.40 4.33 9.05
C ALA A 288 14.39 3.56 7.72
N VAL A 289 14.82 4.18 6.62
CA VAL A 289 14.94 3.50 5.32
C VAL A 289 16.43 3.21 5.00
N PRO A 290 16.76 2.27 4.10
CA PRO A 290 18.13 1.96 3.72
C PRO A 290 18.92 3.17 3.20
N GLN A 291 20.23 3.16 3.39
CA GLN A 291 21.14 4.19 2.87
C GLN A 291 21.00 4.32 1.36
N GLY A 292 21.00 5.56 0.86
CA GLY A 292 20.86 5.86 -0.56
C GLY A 292 19.42 5.90 -1.07
N LEU A 293 18.44 5.70 -0.20
CA LEU A 293 17.01 5.89 -0.50
C LEU A 293 16.50 7.14 0.22
N ASP A 294 16.78 8.31 -0.32
CA ASP A 294 16.46 9.60 0.29
C ASP A 294 15.24 10.28 -0.35
N ARG A 295 14.85 9.82 -1.55
CA ARG A 295 13.72 10.32 -2.36
C ARG A 295 13.16 9.21 -3.26
N HIS A 296 11.94 9.32 -3.71
CA HIS A 296 11.31 8.33 -4.61
C HIS A 296 12.12 8.03 -5.88
N ARG A 297 12.84 9.01 -6.45
CA ARG A 297 13.71 8.76 -7.61
C ARG A 297 14.82 7.74 -7.33
N ASP A 298 15.25 7.62 -6.08
CA ASP A 298 16.33 6.71 -5.68
C ASP A 298 15.87 5.24 -5.66
N LEU A 299 14.55 5.01 -5.63
CA LEU A 299 13.94 3.66 -5.74
C LEU A 299 14.33 2.94 -7.04
N ARG A 300 14.77 3.70 -8.06
CA ARG A 300 15.27 3.11 -9.32
C ARG A 300 16.49 2.21 -9.12
N ALA A 301 17.23 2.36 -8.03
CA ALA A 301 18.33 1.47 -7.67
C ALA A 301 17.87 0.07 -7.20
N LEU A 302 16.58 -0.12 -6.89
CA LEU A 302 16.06 -1.36 -6.29
C LEU A 302 15.73 -2.46 -7.28
N GLY A 303 15.63 -2.16 -8.57
CA GLY A 303 15.29 -3.21 -9.53
C GLY A 303 15.16 -2.74 -10.98
N ASP A 304 14.72 -3.68 -11.80
CA ASP A 304 14.42 -3.48 -13.22
C ASP A 304 13.01 -2.89 -13.45
N GLU A 305 12.65 -2.66 -14.69
CA GLU A 305 11.34 -2.14 -15.11
C GLU A 305 10.16 -2.99 -14.60
N GLY A 306 10.33 -4.31 -14.54
CA GLY A 306 9.33 -5.23 -14.02
C GLY A 306 9.04 -4.95 -12.55
N PHE A 307 10.09 -4.96 -11.73
CA PHE A 307 10.02 -4.70 -10.30
C PHE A 307 9.54 -3.27 -9.97
N LEU A 308 10.05 -2.27 -10.69
CA LEU A 308 9.73 -0.87 -10.44
C LEU A 308 8.28 -0.49 -10.74
N GLY A 309 7.59 -1.26 -11.61
CA GLY A 309 6.20 -0.93 -11.92
C GLY A 309 5.50 -1.91 -12.86
N GLY A 310 6.24 -2.57 -13.78
CA GLY A 310 5.65 -3.44 -14.79
C GLY A 310 4.85 -4.61 -14.22
N ASN A 311 5.27 -5.17 -13.08
CA ASN A 311 4.57 -6.27 -12.42
C ASN A 311 3.22 -5.82 -11.86
N TRP A 312 3.17 -4.66 -11.20
CA TRP A 312 1.93 -4.05 -10.72
C TRP A 312 1.00 -3.67 -11.87
N LEU A 313 1.52 -3.07 -12.94
CA LEU A 313 0.72 -2.71 -14.12
C LEU A 313 0.08 -3.95 -14.75
N ARG A 314 0.84 -5.03 -14.91
CA ARG A 314 0.32 -6.29 -15.46
C ARG A 314 -0.80 -6.85 -14.58
N TRP A 315 -0.60 -6.83 -13.27
CA TRP A 315 -1.61 -7.29 -12.32
C TRP A 315 -2.87 -6.42 -12.39
N LEU A 316 -2.75 -5.09 -12.33
CA LEU A 316 -3.88 -4.18 -12.47
C LEU A 316 -4.64 -4.41 -13.79
N LEU A 317 -3.95 -4.47 -14.92
CA LEU A 317 -4.57 -4.66 -16.23
C LEU A 317 -5.28 -6.03 -16.37
N GLY A 318 -5.00 -6.97 -15.49
CA GLY A 318 -5.63 -8.29 -15.48
C GLY A 318 -7.05 -8.30 -14.90
N TRP A 319 -7.41 -7.29 -14.06
CA TRP A 319 -8.68 -7.35 -13.33
C TRP A 319 -9.40 -5.99 -13.14
N PHE A 320 -8.71 -4.88 -13.29
CA PHE A 320 -9.17 -3.53 -12.96
C PHE A 320 -10.47 -3.12 -13.67
#